data_ef116f38412f9083abf5d98dc331f564
#
_entry.id   ef116f38412f9083abf5d98dc331f564
#
_cell.length_a   1.000
_cell.length_b   1.000
_cell.length_c   1.000
_cell.angle_alpha   90.00
_cell.angle_beta   90.00
_cell.angle_gamma   90.00
#
_symmetry.space_group_name_H-M   'P 1'
#
loop_
_entity.id
_entity.type
_entity.pdbx_description
1 polymer ?
#
loop_
_entity_poly.entity_id
_entity_poly.type
_entity_poly.pdbx_seq_one_letter_code
_entity_poly.pdbx_strand_id
1 'polypeptide(L)'
;QFPTECFIGHVDRFHWNYPDEDPYNMMRIQIMLKDWQQGHFFQFGNFPYQQWRAGDISTFEWRHVPHYTANCGMSPRVTLFITGVITEKSKKFIANAKELAEIQL
;
A
#
# COMPACT_ATOMS: atom_id res chain seq x y z
N GLN A 1 11.43 -4.81 -2.28
CA GLN A 1 12.40 -3.94 -1.61
C GLN A 1 13.46 -4.79 -0.91
N PHE A 2 14.70 -4.65 -1.33
CA PHE A 2 15.83 -5.36 -0.75
C PHE A 2 16.36 -4.65 0.51
N PRO A 3 17.15 -5.35 1.34
CA PRO A 3 17.88 -4.70 2.42
C PRO A 3 18.65 -3.46 1.94
N THR A 4 18.62 -2.40 2.73
CA THR A 4 19.20 -1.07 2.48
C THR A 4 18.41 -0.16 1.52
N GLU A 5 17.34 -0.65 0.90
CA GLU A 5 16.48 0.19 0.07
C GLU A 5 15.45 0.96 0.89
N CYS A 6 15.15 2.18 0.47
CA CYS A 6 14.08 2.99 1.05
C CYS A 6 13.37 3.83 -0.01
N PHE A 7 12.11 4.14 0.24
CA PHE A 7 11.37 5.17 -0.45
C PHE A 7 11.05 6.28 0.55
N ILE A 8 11.48 7.49 0.24
CA ILE A 8 11.25 8.66 1.10
C ILE A 8 9.76 8.97 1.22
N GLY A 9 9.39 9.73 2.26
CA GLY A 9 8.01 10.14 2.46
C GLY A 9 7.46 10.92 1.25
N HIS A 10 6.32 10.47 0.75
CA HIS A 10 5.65 11.04 -0.42
C HIS A 10 4.15 10.72 -0.39
N VAL A 11 3.42 11.37 -1.30
CA VAL A 11 2.07 10.96 -1.69
C VAL A 11 2.09 10.52 -3.15
N ASP A 12 1.22 9.60 -3.51
CA ASP A 12 1.14 9.13 -4.88
C ASP A 12 0.41 10.14 -5.77
N ARG A 13 0.94 10.33 -6.97
CA ARG A 13 0.36 11.23 -7.97
C ARG A 13 0.03 10.45 -9.23
N PHE A 14 -1.13 9.82 -9.26
CA PHE A 14 -1.52 8.93 -10.35
C PHE A 14 -1.55 9.58 -11.73
N HIS A 15 -1.80 10.89 -11.82
CA HIS A 15 -1.82 11.60 -13.09
C HIS A 15 -0.49 11.59 -13.84
N TRP A 16 0.63 11.36 -13.17
CA TRP A 16 1.94 11.24 -13.82
C TRP A 16 2.04 9.98 -14.67
N ASN A 17 1.43 8.90 -14.19
CA ASN A 17 1.46 7.60 -14.86
C ASN A 17 0.20 7.33 -15.69
N TYR A 18 -0.90 8.02 -15.37
CA TYR A 18 -2.22 7.84 -15.98
C TYR A 18 -2.84 9.19 -16.30
N PRO A 19 -2.26 9.97 -17.26
CA PRO A 19 -2.66 11.36 -17.50
C PRO A 19 -4.08 11.51 -18.05
N ASP A 20 -4.62 10.46 -18.70
CA ASP A 20 -5.97 10.48 -19.29
C ASP A 20 -7.06 10.03 -18.33
N GLU A 21 -6.70 9.63 -17.11
CA GLU A 21 -7.66 9.14 -16.11
C GLU A 21 -7.88 10.19 -15.02
N ASP A 22 -9.13 10.23 -14.51
CA ASP A 22 -9.44 11.03 -13.34
C ASP A 22 -8.79 10.39 -12.10
N PRO A 23 -7.82 11.07 -11.47
CA PRO A 23 -7.13 10.52 -10.29
C PRO A 23 -8.07 10.25 -9.12
N TYR A 24 -9.21 10.94 -9.03
CA TYR A 24 -10.21 10.70 -7.99
C TYR A 24 -11.03 9.43 -8.22
N ASN A 25 -10.98 8.87 -9.42
CA ASN A 25 -11.63 7.61 -9.76
C ASN A 25 -10.65 6.45 -9.84
N MET A 26 -9.47 6.59 -9.27
CA MET A 26 -8.44 5.56 -9.22
C MET A 26 -8.22 5.08 -7.80
N MET A 27 -7.82 3.83 -7.69
CA MET A 27 -7.41 3.23 -6.43
C MET A 27 -6.13 2.44 -6.60
N ARG A 28 -5.44 2.25 -5.50
CA ARG A 28 -4.31 1.33 -5.40
C ARG A 28 -4.55 0.40 -4.22
N ILE A 29 -4.31 -0.87 -4.45
CA ILE A 29 -4.23 -1.85 -3.37
C ILE A 29 -2.82 -2.41 -3.29
N GLN A 30 -2.41 -2.74 -2.10
CA GLN A 30 -1.13 -3.37 -1.81
C GLN A 30 -1.38 -4.75 -1.23
N ILE A 31 -0.76 -5.75 -1.82
CA ILE A 31 -0.85 -7.13 -1.34
C ILE A 31 0.53 -7.55 -0.85
N MET A 32 0.61 -7.97 0.40
CA MET A 32 1.85 -8.49 0.97
C MET A 32 2.07 -9.91 0.48
N LEU A 33 3.19 -10.17 -0.19
CA LEU A 33 3.50 -11.50 -0.73
C LEU A 33 4.36 -12.35 0.20
N LYS A 34 4.95 -11.72 1.22
CA LYS A 34 5.70 -12.39 2.30
C LYS A 34 5.32 -11.80 3.63
N ASP A 35 5.44 -12.61 4.67
CA ASP A 35 5.24 -12.17 6.05
C ASP A 35 6.21 -11.04 6.43
N TRP A 36 5.75 -10.18 7.31
CA TRP A 36 6.59 -9.14 7.89
C TRP A 36 7.82 -9.74 8.59
N GLN A 37 8.94 -9.08 8.42
CA GLN A 37 10.18 -9.43 9.09
C GLN A 37 10.74 -8.23 9.85
N GLN A 38 11.47 -8.50 10.91
CA GLN A 38 12.15 -7.46 11.67
C GLN A 38 13.01 -6.61 10.73
N GLY A 39 12.89 -5.28 10.85
CA GLY A 39 13.60 -4.33 10.01
C GLY A 39 12.81 -3.87 8.78
N HIS A 40 11.64 -4.45 8.50
CA HIS A 40 10.73 -3.93 7.48
C HIS A 40 9.91 -2.78 8.05
N PHE A 41 10.00 -1.60 7.44
CA PHE A 41 9.26 -0.41 7.83
C PHE A 41 8.30 0.01 6.73
N PHE A 42 7.05 0.19 7.11
CA PHE A 42 6.05 0.85 6.29
C PHE A 42 5.22 1.75 7.20
N GLN A 43 5.16 3.03 6.86
CA GLN A 43 4.33 3.97 7.61
C GLN A 43 3.46 4.77 6.66
N PHE A 44 2.20 4.93 7.00
CA PHE A 44 1.27 5.81 6.33
C PHE A 44 0.62 6.74 7.36
N GLY A 45 0.80 8.06 7.12
CA GLY A 45 0.44 9.06 8.11
C GLY A 45 1.18 8.82 9.42
N ASN A 46 0.45 8.80 10.51
CA ASN A 46 0.97 8.53 11.85
C ASN A 46 0.87 7.05 12.26
N PHE A 47 0.55 6.15 11.31
CA PHE A 47 0.36 4.73 11.58
C PHE A 47 1.54 3.90 11.04
N PRO A 48 2.33 3.25 11.91
CA PRO A 48 3.31 2.25 11.49
C PRO A 48 2.62 0.92 11.19
N TYR A 49 2.70 0.48 9.95
CA TYR A 49 2.14 -0.81 9.53
C TYR A 49 3.18 -1.90 9.67
N GLN A 50 2.90 -2.87 10.50
CA GLN A 50 3.81 -3.95 10.87
C GLN A 50 3.05 -5.26 11.06
N GLN A 51 3.79 -6.35 11.16
CA GLN A 51 3.26 -7.68 11.50
C GLN A 51 2.21 -8.19 10.51
N TRP A 52 2.27 -7.73 9.27
CA TRP A 52 1.42 -8.27 8.22
C TRP A 52 1.80 -9.72 7.90
N ARG A 53 0.85 -10.44 7.33
CA ARG A 53 1.05 -11.79 6.80
C ARG A 53 0.95 -11.77 5.29
N ALA A 54 1.57 -12.75 4.65
CA ALA A 54 1.40 -12.97 3.21
C ALA A 54 -0.09 -13.12 2.89
N GLY A 55 -0.56 -12.39 1.88
CA GLY A 55 -1.96 -12.32 1.50
C GLY A 55 -2.74 -11.16 2.11
N ASP A 56 -2.20 -10.47 3.13
CA ASP A 56 -2.85 -9.29 3.66
C ASP A 56 -2.87 -8.17 2.61
N ILE A 57 -4.01 -7.49 2.54
CA ILE A 57 -4.26 -6.40 1.60
C ILE A 57 -4.45 -5.12 2.40
N SER A 58 -3.83 -4.05 1.94
CA SER A 58 -4.10 -2.71 2.47
C SER A 58 -4.47 -1.77 1.34
N THR A 59 -5.34 -0.82 1.65
CA THR A 59 -5.67 0.32 0.81
C THR A 59 -5.90 1.54 1.68
N PHE A 60 -5.60 2.71 1.15
CA PHE A 60 -5.79 3.99 1.83
C PHE A 60 -5.81 5.10 0.77
N GLU A 61 -6.04 6.33 1.17
CA GLU A 61 -5.99 7.47 0.25
C GLU A 61 -4.54 7.84 -0.12
N TRP A 62 -4.00 7.10 -1.06
CA TRP A 62 -2.61 7.20 -1.53
C TRP A 62 -2.20 8.60 -1.98
N ARG A 63 -3.16 9.40 -2.44
CA ARG A 63 -2.93 10.77 -2.91
C ARG A 63 -2.82 11.79 -1.79
N HIS A 64 -3.35 11.49 -0.62
CA HIS A 64 -3.46 12.44 0.49
C HIS A 64 -2.68 12.01 1.72
N VAL A 65 -2.49 10.71 1.90
CA VAL A 65 -1.79 10.17 3.06
C VAL A 65 -0.31 10.00 2.72
N PRO A 66 0.57 10.79 3.35
CA PRO A 66 2.01 10.60 3.19
C PRO A 66 2.42 9.22 3.66
N HIS A 67 3.29 8.59 2.91
CA HIS A 67 3.79 7.25 3.28
C HIS A 67 5.25 7.08 2.88
N TYR A 68 5.93 6.19 3.57
CA TYR A 68 7.30 5.81 3.25
C TYR A 68 7.56 4.35 3.60
N THR A 69 8.59 3.79 3.00
CA THR A 69 9.05 2.43 3.30
C THR A 69 10.57 2.39 3.40
N ALA A 70 11.04 1.50 4.25
CA ALA A 70 12.46 1.18 4.31
C ALA A 70 12.63 -0.29 4.66
N ASN A 71 13.72 -0.88 4.19
CA ASN A 71 14.14 -2.22 4.57
C ASN A 71 15.52 -2.14 5.23
N CYS A 72 15.54 -2.14 6.54
CA CYS A 72 16.75 -2.19 7.35
C CYS A 72 17.01 -3.62 7.90
N GLY A 73 16.24 -4.59 7.44
CA GLY A 73 16.38 -5.99 7.81
C GLY A 73 17.35 -6.76 6.93
N MET A 74 17.34 -8.07 7.08
CA MET A 74 18.22 -8.98 6.36
C MET A 74 17.50 -9.78 5.26
N SER A 75 16.19 -9.57 5.08
CA SER A 75 15.39 -10.28 4.09
C SER A 75 14.60 -9.32 3.19
N PRO A 76 14.32 -9.70 1.92
CA PRO A 76 13.52 -8.85 1.05
C PRO A 76 12.08 -8.70 1.55
N ARG A 77 11.54 -7.48 1.43
CA ARG A 77 10.11 -7.21 1.54
C ARG A 77 9.50 -7.31 0.14
N VAL A 78 8.50 -8.15 -0.02
CA VAL A 78 7.88 -8.37 -1.33
C VAL A 78 6.41 -8.01 -1.27
N THR A 79 6.01 -7.06 -2.11
CA THR A 79 4.63 -6.58 -2.22
C THR A 79 4.22 -6.50 -3.68
N LEU A 80 2.94 -6.69 -3.93
CA LEU A 80 2.32 -6.45 -5.22
C LEU A 80 1.43 -5.22 -5.12
N PHE A 81 1.67 -4.25 -5.97
CA PHE A 81 0.78 -3.10 -6.12
C PHE A 81 -0.12 -3.29 -7.34
N ILE A 82 -1.40 -3.07 -7.16
CA ILE A 82 -2.38 -3.03 -8.24
C ILE A 82 -3.01 -1.64 -8.23
N THR A 83 -2.82 -0.91 -9.32
CA THR A 83 -3.40 0.43 -9.51
C THR A 83 -4.33 0.39 -10.71
N GLY A 84 -5.51 0.96 -10.56
CA GLY A 84 -6.49 0.98 -11.64
C GLY A 84 -7.69 1.86 -11.33
N VAL A 85 -8.57 1.94 -12.31
CA VAL A 85 -9.83 2.67 -12.20
C VAL A 85 -10.79 1.92 -11.29
N ILE A 86 -11.48 2.66 -10.44
CA ILE A 86 -12.51 2.09 -9.56
C ILE A 86 -13.69 1.61 -10.41
N THR A 87 -14.08 0.37 -10.22
CA THR A 87 -15.22 -0.27 -10.90
C THR A 87 -16.13 -0.92 -9.86
N GLU A 88 -17.34 -1.30 -10.29
CA GLU A 88 -18.23 -2.08 -9.43
C GLU A 88 -17.58 -3.41 -8.99
N LYS A 89 -16.78 -4.01 -9.85
CA LYS A 89 -16.03 -5.24 -9.50
C LYS A 89 -15.00 -4.98 -8.42
N SER A 90 -14.22 -3.89 -8.52
CA SER A 90 -13.21 -3.56 -7.50
C SER A 90 -13.86 -3.20 -6.16
N LYS A 91 -15.00 -2.48 -6.19
CA LYS A 91 -15.79 -2.19 -4.98
C LYS A 91 -16.28 -3.46 -4.30
N LYS A 92 -16.80 -4.42 -5.07
CA LYS A 92 -17.24 -5.73 -4.55
C LYS A 92 -16.09 -6.54 -3.98
N PHE A 93 -14.95 -6.53 -4.66
CA PHE A 93 -13.75 -7.21 -4.19
C PHE A 93 -13.36 -6.71 -2.79
N ILE A 94 -13.30 -5.40 -2.60
CA ILE A 94 -12.97 -4.80 -1.30
C ILE A 94 -14.06 -5.10 -0.25
N ALA A 95 -15.33 -4.94 -0.62
CA ALA A 95 -16.46 -5.15 0.30
C ALA A 95 -16.57 -6.60 0.78
N ASN A 96 -16.18 -7.57 -0.04
CA ASN A 96 -16.23 -9.00 0.30
C ASN A 96 -14.98 -9.49 1.03
N ALA A 97 -13.93 -8.67 1.11
CA ALA A 97 -12.73 -9.03 1.85
C ALA A 97 -13.01 -9.02 3.36
N LYS A 98 -12.33 -9.91 4.09
CA LYS A 98 -12.38 -9.89 5.56
C LYS A 98 -11.62 -8.65 6.05
N GLU A 99 -12.34 -7.75 6.72
CA GLU A 99 -11.71 -6.59 7.35
C GLU A 99 -10.93 -7.03 8.58
N LEU A 100 -9.63 -6.72 8.60
CA LEU A 100 -8.75 -6.97 9.74
C LEU A 100 -8.68 -5.78 10.68
N ALA A 101 -8.65 -4.57 10.12
CA ALA A 101 -8.64 -3.32 10.88
C ALA A 101 -9.00 -2.15 9.98
N GLU A 102 -9.60 -1.12 10.57
CA GLU A 102 -9.76 0.21 9.97
C GLU A 102 -9.02 1.21 10.86
N ILE A 103 -8.11 1.97 10.27
CA ILE A 103 -7.24 2.89 10.98
C ILE A 103 -7.67 4.32 10.68
N GLN A 104 -7.94 5.08 11.73
CA GLN A 104 -8.20 6.52 11.64
C GLN A 104 -6.88 7.28 11.79
N LEU A 105 -6.55 8.06 10.80
CA LEU A 105 -5.29 8.81 10.74
C LEU A 105 -5.45 10.25 11.25
#